data_2e7b3df1d8cffef5c2964e36b5795f43
#
_entry.id   2e7b3df1d8cffef5c2964e36b5795f43
#
_cell.length_a   1.000
_cell.length_b   1.000
_cell.length_c   1.000
_cell.angle_alpha   90.00
_cell.angle_beta   90.00
_cell.angle_gamma   90.00
#
_symmetry.space_group_name_H-M   'P 1'
#
loop_
_entity.id
_entity.type
_entity.pdbx_description
1 polymer ?
#
loop_
_entity_poly.entity_id
_entity_poly.type
_entity_poly.pdbx_seq_one_letter_code
_entity_poly.pdbx_strand_id
1 'polypeptide(L)'
;STITIMEKFSPLIGIQFRTQSRITGGINYNRDRSIALNMSNALVAELFNQDLTVSLGFTKNNVKLPFKINGVKTTLKNDMTFQLSMTFRDTRDIRRRFGNEDMEADPTLDNVVTAGNINFQLRPTVGYVVNNRLSFQLYFDHTFFDPFVSNQFYRRGTSGGVQIRFNLAD
;
A
#
# COMPACT_ATOMS: atom_id res chain seq x y z
N SER A 1 -8.82 26.38 -23.90
CA SER A 1 -9.55 26.11 -22.64
C SER A 1 -9.40 24.65 -22.24
N THR A 2 -9.27 24.40 -20.94
CA THR A 2 -9.18 23.06 -20.37
C THR A 2 -10.38 22.82 -19.46
N ILE A 3 -11.02 21.66 -19.62
CA ILE A 3 -12.09 21.19 -18.74
C ILE A 3 -11.56 20.01 -17.97
N THR A 4 -11.73 20.01 -16.64
CA THR A 4 -11.30 18.90 -15.79
C THR A 4 -12.50 18.31 -15.05
N ILE A 5 -12.63 16.98 -15.11
CA ILE A 5 -13.62 16.20 -14.37
C ILE A 5 -12.84 15.32 -13.38
N MET A 6 -13.24 15.37 -12.11
CA MET A 6 -12.62 14.56 -11.05
C MET A 6 -13.66 13.67 -10.40
N GLU A 7 -13.35 12.39 -10.29
CA GLU A 7 -14.11 11.40 -9.56
C GLU A 7 -13.22 10.88 -8.43
N LYS A 8 -13.66 11.03 -7.20
CA LYS A 8 -12.88 10.59 -6.04
C LYS A 8 -13.73 9.75 -5.10
N PHE A 9 -13.34 8.50 -4.94
CA PHE A 9 -13.95 7.52 -4.04
C PHE A 9 -12.90 7.00 -3.06
N SER A 10 -12.83 7.61 -1.88
CA SER A 10 -11.80 7.30 -0.88
C SER A 10 -12.38 7.25 0.54
N PRO A 11 -12.76 6.07 1.03
CA PRO A 11 -12.76 4.78 0.33
C PRO A 11 -14.02 4.57 -0.54
N LEU A 12 -13.88 3.82 -1.65
CA LEU A 12 -15.03 3.28 -2.40
C LEU A 12 -15.64 2.11 -1.63
N ILE A 13 -14.80 1.26 -1.05
CA ILE A 13 -15.20 0.18 -0.15
C ILE A 13 -14.23 0.19 1.03
N GLY A 14 -14.79 0.22 2.25
CA GLY A 14 -14.05 0.11 3.49
C GLY A 14 -14.73 -0.88 4.42
N ILE A 15 -14.01 -1.92 4.82
CA ILE A 15 -14.48 -2.93 5.78
C ILE A 15 -13.46 -2.98 6.91
N GLN A 16 -13.94 -2.89 8.15
CA GLN A 16 -13.12 -3.06 9.34
C GLN A 16 -13.82 -4.02 10.29
N PHE A 17 -13.05 -4.90 10.88
CA PHE A 17 -13.58 -5.84 11.85
C PHE A 17 -12.64 -5.99 13.04
N ARG A 18 -13.23 -6.33 14.17
CA ARG A 18 -12.54 -6.67 15.42
C ARG A 18 -13.22 -7.86 16.07
N THR A 19 -12.44 -8.88 16.39
CA THR A 19 -12.93 -10.06 17.09
C THR A 19 -12.69 -9.97 18.60
N GLN A 20 -13.44 -10.76 19.37
CA GLN A 20 -13.21 -10.91 20.81
C GLN A 20 -11.83 -11.51 21.12
N SER A 21 -11.24 -12.26 20.18
CA SER A 21 -9.91 -12.85 20.28
C SER A 21 -8.76 -11.86 20.01
N ARG A 22 -9.05 -10.54 20.02
CA ARG A 22 -8.07 -9.45 19.77
C ARG A 22 -7.44 -9.49 18.37
N ILE A 23 -8.17 -10.05 17.40
CA ILE A 23 -7.82 -9.95 15.99
C ILE A 23 -8.55 -8.75 15.42
N THR A 24 -7.81 -7.87 14.73
CA THR A 24 -8.36 -6.74 14.00
C THR A 24 -8.01 -6.88 12.54
N GLY A 25 -8.87 -6.44 11.66
CA GLY A 25 -8.57 -6.44 10.24
C GLY A 25 -9.31 -5.32 9.53
N GLY A 26 -8.78 -4.94 8.38
CA GLY A 26 -9.37 -3.93 7.55
C GLY A 26 -9.01 -4.12 6.09
N ILE A 27 -9.95 -3.81 5.22
CA ILE A 27 -9.78 -3.75 3.78
C ILE A 27 -10.31 -2.40 3.35
N ASN A 28 -9.48 -1.59 2.69
CA ASN A 28 -9.87 -0.32 2.10
C ASN A 28 -9.50 -0.34 0.62
N TYR A 29 -10.48 -0.05 -0.21
CA TYR A 29 -10.31 0.13 -1.65
C TYR A 29 -10.67 1.55 -2.02
N ASN A 30 -9.70 2.27 -2.58
CA ASN A 30 -9.85 3.63 -3.06
C ASN A 30 -9.73 3.65 -4.58
N ARG A 31 -10.46 4.56 -5.21
CA ARG A 31 -10.41 4.78 -6.65
C ARG A 31 -10.58 6.25 -6.95
N ASP A 32 -9.56 6.83 -7.57
CA ASP A 32 -9.58 8.22 -8.02
C ASP A 32 -9.38 8.25 -9.53
N ARG A 33 -10.10 9.13 -10.21
CA ARG A 33 -10.01 9.35 -11.65
C ARG A 33 -10.08 10.83 -11.93
N SER A 34 -9.18 11.32 -12.76
CA SER A 34 -9.19 12.70 -13.24
C SER A 34 -9.09 12.69 -14.77
N ILE A 35 -10.02 13.37 -15.42
CA ILE A 35 -10.03 13.51 -16.86
C ILE A 35 -9.85 15.00 -17.17
N ALA A 36 -8.81 15.35 -17.89
CA ALA A 36 -8.54 16.69 -18.38
C ALA A 36 -8.69 16.74 -19.90
N LEU A 37 -9.66 17.52 -20.36
CA LEU A 37 -9.92 17.76 -21.77
C LEU A 37 -9.30 19.09 -22.18
N ASN A 38 -8.32 19.06 -23.06
CA ASN A 38 -7.69 20.22 -23.63
C ASN A 38 -8.22 20.43 -25.06
N MET A 39 -9.07 21.45 -25.23
CA MET A 39 -9.74 21.73 -26.50
C MET A 39 -8.79 22.38 -27.53
N SER A 40 -7.67 22.97 -27.10
CA SER A 40 -6.75 23.66 -28.03
C SER A 40 -5.90 22.71 -28.84
N ASN A 41 -5.61 21.54 -28.33
CA ASN A 41 -4.80 20.50 -28.99
C ASN A 41 -5.51 19.17 -29.16
N ALA A 42 -6.84 19.15 -28.96
CA ALA A 42 -7.69 17.99 -29.08
C ALA A 42 -7.15 16.78 -28.28
N LEU A 43 -6.68 17.02 -27.04
CA LEU A 43 -6.09 16.01 -26.17
C LEU A 43 -6.95 15.75 -24.94
N VAL A 44 -7.20 14.49 -24.65
CA VAL A 44 -7.75 14.00 -23.38
C VAL A 44 -6.61 13.34 -22.60
N ALA A 45 -6.33 13.83 -21.41
CA ALA A 45 -5.46 13.18 -20.44
C ALA A 45 -6.31 12.59 -19.32
N GLU A 46 -6.16 11.30 -19.07
CA GLU A 46 -6.86 10.59 -18.02
C GLU A 46 -5.84 10.04 -17.02
N LEU A 47 -5.93 10.48 -15.78
CA LEU A 47 -5.17 9.94 -14.66
C LEU A 47 -6.08 9.02 -13.86
N PHE A 48 -5.70 7.78 -13.76
CA PHE A 48 -6.40 6.75 -13.01
C PHE A 48 -5.49 6.24 -11.88
N ASN A 49 -6.01 6.23 -10.66
CA ASN A 49 -5.31 5.73 -9.49
C ASN A 49 -6.27 4.87 -8.66
N GLN A 50 -5.86 3.65 -8.37
CA GLN A 50 -6.59 2.76 -7.48
C GLN A 50 -5.63 2.12 -6.50
N ASP A 51 -6.05 2.01 -5.25
CA ASP A 51 -5.28 1.32 -4.24
C ASP A 51 -6.16 0.42 -3.36
N LEU A 52 -5.63 -0.74 -3.09
CA LEU A 52 -6.19 -1.72 -2.16
C LEU A 52 -5.23 -1.85 -0.98
N THR A 53 -5.73 -1.53 0.21
CA THR A 53 -4.98 -1.73 1.45
C THR A 53 -5.65 -2.78 2.30
N VAL A 54 -4.90 -3.79 2.70
CA VAL A 54 -5.31 -4.83 3.63
C VAL A 54 -4.47 -4.72 4.89
N SER A 55 -5.12 -4.66 6.04
CA SER A 55 -4.47 -4.63 7.34
C SER A 55 -4.97 -5.76 8.22
N LEU A 56 -4.07 -6.43 8.91
CA LEU A 56 -4.37 -7.45 9.90
C LEU A 56 -3.57 -7.17 11.16
N GLY A 57 -4.21 -7.27 12.30
CA GLY A 57 -3.59 -7.09 13.60
C GLY A 57 -4.00 -8.21 14.55
N PHE A 58 -3.06 -8.66 15.35
CA PHE A 58 -3.29 -9.69 16.34
C PHE A 58 -2.43 -9.42 17.57
N THR A 59 -3.04 -9.45 18.76
CA THR A 59 -2.35 -9.28 20.04
C THR A 59 -2.49 -10.54 20.87
N LYS A 60 -1.37 -11.07 21.34
CA LYS A 60 -1.32 -12.27 22.18
C LYS A 60 -0.42 -12.06 23.38
N ASN A 61 -0.88 -12.46 24.55
CA ASN A 61 -0.07 -12.54 25.77
C ASN A 61 0.44 -13.98 25.99
N ASN A 62 1.37 -14.14 26.91
CA ASN A 62 1.94 -15.44 27.30
C ASN A 62 2.48 -16.24 26.10
N VAL A 63 3.20 -15.57 25.19
CA VAL A 63 3.78 -16.21 24.00
C VAL A 63 5.00 -17.05 24.39
N LYS A 64 4.95 -18.34 24.11
CA LYS A 64 6.10 -19.24 24.29
C LYS A 64 7.05 -19.08 23.12
N LEU A 65 8.30 -18.74 23.40
CA LEU A 65 9.30 -18.64 22.35
C LEU A 65 9.64 -20.02 21.77
N PRO A 66 9.80 -20.15 20.46
CA PRO A 66 10.14 -21.42 19.82
C PRO A 66 11.59 -21.86 20.10
N PHE A 67 12.42 -20.95 20.61
CA PHE A 67 13.83 -21.20 20.94
C PHE A 67 14.08 -21.02 22.44
N LYS A 68 15.18 -21.60 22.91
CA LYS A 68 15.60 -21.51 24.31
C LYS A 68 16.57 -20.33 24.48
N ILE A 69 16.36 -19.53 25.51
CA ILE A 69 17.32 -18.49 25.94
C ILE A 69 18.09 -19.08 27.14
N ASN A 70 19.41 -19.16 27.05
CA ASN A 70 20.28 -19.78 28.06
C ASN A 70 19.83 -21.21 28.45
N GLY A 71 19.41 -22.01 27.46
CA GLY A 71 18.96 -23.38 27.67
C GLY A 71 17.54 -23.54 28.23
N VAL A 72 16.85 -22.45 28.58
CA VAL A 72 15.52 -22.45 29.21
C VAL A 72 14.44 -22.01 28.20
N LYS A 73 13.33 -22.74 28.16
CA LYS A 73 12.13 -22.29 27.40
C LYS A 73 11.53 -21.06 28.08
N THR A 74 11.57 -19.94 27.41
CA THR A 74 11.09 -18.67 27.95
C THR A 74 9.69 -18.35 27.43
N THR A 75 8.81 -17.94 28.32
CA THR A 75 7.47 -17.42 28.00
C THR A 75 7.46 -15.92 28.18
N LEU A 76 7.09 -15.19 27.14
CA LEU A 76 6.90 -13.75 27.19
C LEU A 76 5.55 -13.46 27.81
N LYS A 77 5.55 -12.87 29.03
CA LYS A 77 4.33 -12.67 29.83
C LYS A 77 3.47 -11.51 29.33
N ASN A 78 4.11 -10.49 28.75
CA ASN A 78 3.43 -9.28 28.27
C ASN A 78 2.88 -9.45 26.86
N ASP A 79 2.11 -8.46 26.45
CA ASP A 79 1.48 -8.46 25.14
C ASP A 79 2.49 -8.39 24.01
N MET A 80 2.36 -9.29 23.05
CA MET A 80 3.03 -9.29 21.78
C MET A 80 2.01 -8.94 20.69
N THR A 81 2.32 -7.93 19.89
CA THR A 81 1.46 -7.43 18.84
C THR A 81 2.04 -7.81 17.48
N PHE A 82 1.24 -8.43 16.64
CA PHE A 82 1.57 -8.71 15.25
C PHE A 82 0.71 -7.83 14.37
N GLN A 83 1.31 -7.14 13.43
CA GLN A 83 0.60 -6.33 12.45
C GLN A 83 1.13 -6.66 11.07
N LEU A 84 0.22 -6.79 10.12
CA LEU A 84 0.51 -6.96 8.71
C LEU A 84 -0.22 -5.85 7.96
N SER A 85 0.51 -5.07 7.18
CA SER A 85 -0.06 -4.12 6.23
C SER A 85 0.40 -4.52 4.83
N MET A 86 -0.54 -4.61 3.91
CA MET A 86 -0.32 -4.89 2.51
C MET A 86 -1.04 -3.83 1.68
N THR A 87 -0.31 -3.18 0.79
CA THR A 87 -0.86 -2.17 -0.12
C THR A 87 -0.52 -2.54 -1.55
N PHE A 88 -1.54 -2.55 -2.38
CA PHE A 88 -1.42 -2.68 -3.83
C PHE A 88 -1.95 -1.41 -4.47
N ARG A 89 -1.15 -0.76 -5.30
CA ARG A 89 -1.50 0.46 -6.01
C ARG A 89 -1.24 0.31 -7.50
N ASP A 90 -2.23 0.69 -8.30
CA ASP A 90 -2.16 0.78 -9.76
C ASP A 90 -2.44 2.22 -10.16
N THR A 91 -1.49 2.85 -10.83
CA THR A 91 -1.59 4.22 -11.32
C THR A 91 -1.34 4.22 -12.82
N ARG A 92 -2.20 4.90 -13.59
CA ARG A 92 -2.10 4.98 -15.05
C ARG A 92 -2.37 6.39 -15.53
N ASP A 93 -1.52 6.90 -16.42
CA ASP A 93 -1.71 8.11 -17.21
C ASP A 93 -1.98 7.68 -18.67
N ILE A 94 -3.19 7.94 -19.13
CA ILE A 94 -3.64 7.54 -20.46
C ILE A 94 -3.90 8.83 -21.24
N ARG A 95 -3.34 8.93 -22.43
CA ARG A 95 -3.55 10.07 -23.33
C ARG A 95 -4.24 9.60 -24.59
N ARG A 96 -5.27 10.37 -25.01
CA ARG A 96 -6.06 10.14 -26.20
C ARG A 96 -6.16 11.43 -27.00
N ARG A 97 -6.15 11.34 -28.31
CA ARG A 97 -6.52 12.47 -29.19
C ARG A 97 -7.94 12.26 -29.68
N PHE A 98 -8.68 13.36 -29.82
CA PHE A 98 -10.01 13.33 -30.42
C PHE A 98 -10.05 14.31 -31.60
N GLY A 99 -10.91 14.05 -32.59
CA GLY A 99 -11.22 14.99 -33.68
C GLY A 99 -10.58 14.75 -35.03
N ASN A 100 -10.12 13.56 -35.38
CA ASN A 100 -9.75 13.21 -36.76
C ASN A 100 -10.66 12.09 -37.26
N GLU A 101 -11.85 12.45 -37.77
CA GLU A 101 -12.76 11.50 -38.41
C GLU A 101 -12.24 10.98 -39.77
N ASP A 102 -11.16 11.59 -40.32
CA ASP A 102 -10.64 11.30 -41.69
C ASP A 102 -9.33 10.50 -41.73
N MET A 103 -8.75 10.08 -40.60
CA MET A 103 -7.66 9.12 -40.58
C MET A 103 -8.22 7.78 -40.10
N GLU A 104 -8.06 6.77 -40.95
CA GLU A 104 -8.16 5.35 -40.57
C GLU A 104 -7.58 5.19 -39.20
N ALA A 105 -8.47 5.10 -38.18
CA ALA A 105 -8.09 5.11 -36.78
C ALA A 105 -7.22 3.88 -36.56
N ASP A 106 -5.93 4.07 -36.44
CA ASP A 106 -5.05 3.01 -35.95
C ASP A 106 -5.45 2.73 -34.49
N PRO A 107 -6.13 1.61 -34.22
CA PRO A 107 -6.63 1.29 -32.88
C PRO A 107 -5.50 1.15 -31.86
N THR A 108 -4.24 1.14 -32.31
CA THR A 108 -3.07 1.09 -31.44
C THR A 108 -2.70 2.46 -30.86
N LEU A 109 -3.20 3.57 -31.44
CA LEU A 109 -2.93 4.93 -30.97
C LEU A 109 -4.01 5.49 -30.03
N ASP A 110 -5.16 4.82 -29.92
CA ASP A 110 -6.34 5.36 -29.24
C ASP A 110 -6.35 5.22 -27.70
N ASN A 111 -5.42 4.45 -27.13
CA ASN A 111 -5.34 4.27 -25.67
C ASN A 111 -3.89 4.07 -25.23
N VAL A 112 -3.04 5.04 -25.51
CA VAL A 112 -1.63 4.91 -25.12
C VAL A 112 -1.48 5.22 -23.64
N VAL A 113 -1.09 4.21 -22.86
CA VAL A 113 -0.59 4.41 -21.50
C VAL A 113 0.74 5.12 -21.61
N THR A 114 0.80 6.39 -21.26
CA THR A 114 2.01 7.22 -21.38
C THR A 114 2.88 7.16 -20.14
N ALA A 115 2.30 6.86 -19.00
CA ALA A 115 2.99 6.65 -17.74
C ALA A 115 2.13 5.80 -16.79
N GLY A 116 2.74 5.24 -15.79
CA GLY A 116 2.05 4.50 -14.74
C GLY A 116 2.89 3.36 -14.20
N ASN A 117 2.41 2.80 -13.12
CA ASN A 117 3.10 1.70 -12.45
C ASN A 117 2.14 0.90 -11.57
N ILE A 118 2.54 -0.34 -11.31
CA ILE A 118 2.03 -1.14 -10.22
C ILE A 118 3.02 -1.05 -9.06
N ASN A 119 2.54 -0.73 -7.88
CA ASN A 119 3.31 -0.72 -6.65
C ASN A 119 2.68 -1.68 -5.64
N PHE A 120 3.47 -2.59 -5.12
CA PHE A 120 3.08 -3.49 -4.05
C PHE A 120 4.00 -3.28 -2.86
N GLN A 121 3.42 -3.17 -1.67
CA GLN A 121 4.15 -3.08 -0.41
C GLN A 121 3.60 -4.07 0.60
N LEU A 122 4.48 -4.81 1.23
CA LEU A 122 4.19 -5.74 2.31
C LEU A 122 5.01 -5.35 3.54
N ARG A 123 4.33 -5.04 4.64
CA ARG A 123 4.95 -4.59 5.90
C ARG A 123 4.42 -5.36 7.11
N PRO A 124 4.98 -6.51 7.44
CA PRO A 124 4.78 -7.14 8.73
C PRO A 124 5.59 -6.44 9.83
N THR A 125 4.99 -6.29 11.00
CA THR A 125 5.63 -5.79 12.20
C THR A 125 5.29 -6.65 13.40
N VAL A 126 6.24 -6.79 14.32
CA VAL A 126 6.07 -7.49 15.58
C VAL A 126 6.52 -6.55 16.70
N GLY A 127 5.61 -6.20 17.58
CA GLY A 127 5.88 -5.37 18.75
C GLY A 127 5.82 -6.20 20.02
N TYR A 128 6.70 -5.93 20.96
CA TYR A 128 6.70 -6.53 22.29
C TYR A 128 6.99 -5.47 23.34
N VAL A 129 6.08 -5.34 24.31
CA VAL A 129 6.24 -4.44 25.45
C VAL A 129 6.84 -5.24 26.61
N VAL A 130 8.09 -4.96 26.95
CA VAL A 130 8.75 -5.65 28.06
C VAL A 130 8.24 -5.12 29.40
N ASN A 131 8.15 -3.80 29.53
CA ASN A 131 7.61 -3.10 30.67
C ASN A 131 7.19 -1.67 30.27
N ASN A 132 6.72 -0.85 31.22
CA ASN A 132 6.28 0.52 30.96
C ASN A 132 7.37 1.44 30.39
N ARG A 133 8.64 1.04 30.51
CA ARG A 133 9.80 1.84 30.07
C ARG A 133 10.48 1.28 28.82
N LEU A 134 10.28 0.01 28.48
CA LEU A 134 11.01 -0.67 27.41
C LEU A 134 10.07 -1.42 26.48
N SER A 135 10.17 -1.13 25.20
CA SER A 135 9.48 -1.88 24.14
C SER A 135 10.41 -2.13 22.94
N PHE A 136 10.16 -3.23 22.29
CA PHE A 136 10.84 -3.64 21.05
C PHE A 136 9.84 -3.70 19.92
N GLN A 137 10.28 -3.30 18.73
CA GLN A 137 9.53 -3.46 17.50
C GLN A 137 10.45 -4.00 16.42
N LEU A 138 10.10 -5.15 15.87
CA LEU A 138 10.72 -5.71 14.67
C LEU A 138 9.84 -5.33 13.49
N TYR A 139 10.43 -4.86 12.41
CA TYR A 139 9.72 -4.58 11.18
C TYR A 139 10.45 -5.15 9.97
N PHE A 140 9.67 -5.48 8.96
CA PHE A 140 10.13 -5.87 7.65
C PHE A 140 9.30 -5.11 6.63
N ASP A 141 9.92 -4.61 5.58
CA ASP A 141 9.27 -3.89 4.49
C ASP A 141 9.76 -4.45 3.17
N HIS A 142 8.84 -4.93 2.36
CA HIS A 142 9.13 -5.40 1.01
C HIS A 142 8.30 -4.61 0.01
N THR A 143 8.98 -3.97 -0.92
CA THR A 143 8.36 -3.16 -1.97
C THR A 143 8.70 -3.73 -3.34
N PHE A 144 7.72 -3.65 -4.22
CA PHE A 144 7.82 -4.05 -5.59
C PHE A 144 7.21 -2.94 -6.45
N PHE A 145 7.92 -2.52 -7.48
CA PHE A 145 7.52 -1.48 -8.39
C PHE A 145 7.70 -1.97 -9.82
N ASP A 146 6.62 -1.98 -10.60
CA ASP A 146 6.60 -2.40 -11.99
C ASP A 146 5.99 -1.29 -12.87
N PRO A 147 6.79 -0.62 -13.69
CA PRO A 147 6.30 0.45 -14.58
C PRO A 147 5.64 -0.12 -15.84
N PHE A 148 4.59 0.54 -16.31
CA PHE A 148 3.92 0.18 -17.57
C PHE A 148 4.68 0.63 -18.82
N VAL A 149 5.63 1.55 -18.67
CA VAL A 149 6.39 2.11 -19.80
C VAL A 149 7.88 1.82 -19.66
N SER A 150 8.51 1.53 -20.77
CA SER A 150 9.91 1.05 -20.86
C SER A 150 10.98 2.08 -20.49
N ASN A 151 10.62 3.34 -20.22
CA ASN A 151 11.58 4.36 -19.79
C ASN A 151 11.89 4.31 -18.29
N GLN A 152 11.24 3.44 -17.54
CA GLN A 152 11.50 3.20 -16.12
C GLN A 152 11.81 1.72 -15.90
N PHE A 153 12.59 1.44 -14.86
CA PHE A 153 13.02 0.09 -14.56
C PHE A 153 12.23 -0.50 -13.40
N TYR A 154 11.94 -1.78 -13.53
CA TYR A 154 11.49 -2.60 -12.43
C TYR A 154 12.39 -2.44 -11.20
N ARG A 155 11.79 -2.26 -10.04
CA ARG A 155 12.53 -2.14 -8.78
C ARG A 155 11.91 -3.02 -7.71
N ARG A 156 12.78 -3.67 -6.95
CA ARG A 156 12.40 -4.43 -5.77
C ARG A 156 13.27 -3.96 -4.61
N GLY A 157 12.64 -3.64 -3.50
CA GLY A 157 13.31 -3.23 -2.28
C GLY A 157 12.93 -4.13 -1.13
N THR A 158 13.89 -4.43 -0.27
CA THR A 158 13.62 -5.13 0.99
C THR A 158 14.41 -4.44 2.07
N SER A 159 13.76 -4.07 3.15
CA SER A 159 14.37 -3.50 4.35
C SER A 159 13.76 -4.12 5.59
N GLY A 160 14.49 -4.08 6.69
CA GLY A 160 14.02 -4.56 7.97
C GLY A 160 14.92 -4.07 9.08
N GLY A 161 14.41 -4.08 10.29
CA GLY A 161 15.17 -3.63 11.43
C GLY A 161 14.47 -3.87 12.75
N VAL A 162 15.19 -3.53 13.81
CA VAL A 162 14.71 -3.59 15.19
C VAL A 162 14.74 -2.18 15.74
N GLN A 163 13.62 -1.72 16.27
CA GLN A 163 13.52 -0.47 17.02
C GLN A 163 13.36 -0.78 18.51
N ILE A 164 14.18 -0.14 19.32
CA ILE A 164 14.10 -0.22 20.77
C ILE A 164 13.66 1.15 21.28
N ARG A 165 12.61 1.19 22.09
CA ARG A 165 12.11 2.43 22.68
C ARG A 165 12.23 2.37 24.19
N PHE A 166 12.92 3.37 24.74
CA PHE A 166 13.03 3.63 26.17
C PHE A 166 12.21 4.88 26.52
N ASN A 167 11.34 4.77 27.51
CA ASN A 167 10.66 5.91 28.12
C ASN A 167 11.40 6.26 29.39
N LEU A 168 12.03 7.44 29.40
CA LEU A 168 12.84 7.93 30.53
C LEU A 168 12.03 8.81 31.50
N ALA A 169 10.71 8.96 31.26
CA ALA A 169 9.85 9.71 32.16
C ALA A 169 9.64 8.94 33.46
N ASP A 170 9.82 9.64 34.58
CA ASP A 170 9.56 9.18 35.95
C ASP A 170 8.08 8.91 36.20
#